data_4833b4a339d1ca0c06bf5598ff7b2a70
#
_entry.id   4833b4a339d1ca0c06bf5598ff7b2a70
#
_cell.length_a   1.000
_cell.length_b   1.000
_cell.length_c   1.000
_cell.angle_alpha   90.00
_cell.angle_beta   90.00
_cell.angle_gamma   90.00
#
_symmetry.space_group_name_H-M   'P 1'
#
loop_
_entity.id
_entity.type
_entity.pdbx_description
1 polymer ?
#
loop_
_entity_poly.entity_id
_entity_poly.type
_entity_poly.pdbx_seq_one_letter_code
_entity_poly.pdbx_strand_id
1 'polypeptide(L)'
;WADEHVSLRNLIYQLNSLRAVTQMIEPFQPDFVVFARPDNFYHKPLPAYVFARPDARRLNAYIPDWQWWGGLNDRFAICGRDAYQAYGKRIERIFEFCEATGRKLHSERLLKYVLQQAGVKVCTLDTTASRVRIDGAFAEESFSPKRGMGKRENRYFHFFARLRTWADRLLYSKPAR
;
A
#
# COMPACT_ATOMS: atom_id res chain seq x y z
N TRP A 1 3.40 23.10 0.84
CA TRP A 1 4.47 22.40 1.56
C TRP A 1 5.17 23.42 2.45
N ALA A 2 5.11 23.21 3.77
CA ALA A 2 5.68 24.16 4.74
C ALA A 2 7.21 24.00 4.93
N ASP A 3 7.80 23.00 4.29
CA ASP A 3 9.20 22.58 4.39
C ASP A 3 10.00 22.86 3.09
N GLU A 4 9.72 23.98 2.42
CA GLU A 4 10.39 24.37 1.17
C GLU A 4 10.41 23.27 0.09
N HIS A 5 9.34 22.46 0.06
CA HIS A 5 9.16 21.33 -0.86
C HIS A 5 10.09 20.12 -0.63
N VAL A 6 10.82 20.04 0.48
CA VAL A 6 11.69 18.88 0.79
C VAL A 6 10.90 17.58 0.81
N SER A 7 9.74 17.56 1.48
CA SER A 7 8.86 16.38 1.51
C SER A 7 8.35 16.01 0.12
N LEU A 8 8.03 16.99 -0.72
CA LEU A 8 7.59 16.73 -2.10
C LEU A 8 8.72 16.11 -2.93
N ARG A 9 9.92 16.68 -2.87
CA ARG A 9 11.09 16.16 -3.56
C ARG A 9 11.40 14.71 -3.15
N ASN A 10 11.38 14.43 -1.84
CA ASN A 10 11.59 13.09 -1.31
C ASN A 10 10.52 12.11 -1.78
N LEU A 11 9.26 12.54 -1.84
CA LEU A 11 8.17 11.72 -2.40
C LEU A 11 8.41 11.39 -3.88
N ILE A 12 8.81 12.36 -4.69
CA ILE A 12 9.12 12.13 -6.12
C ILE A 12 10.29 11.14 -6.27
N TYR A 13 11.34 11.26 -5.47
CA TYR A 13 12.46 10.30 -5.50
C TYR A 13 12.01 8.89 -5.10
N GLN A 14 11.20 8.76 -4.04
CA GLN A 14 10.62 7.49 -3.62
C GLN A 14 9.77 6.86 -4.73
N LEU A 15 8.89 7.63 -5.35
CA LEU A 15 8.03 7.15 -6.42
C LEU A 15 8.81 6.77 -7.69
N ASN A 16 9.86 7.51 -8.02
CA ASN A 16 10.73 7.19 -9.16
C ASN A 16 11.52 5.89 -8.92
N SER A 17 12.08 5.72 -7.73
CA SER A 17 12.76 4.46 -7.35
C SER A 17 11.79 3.27 -7.40
N LEU A 18 10.57 3.47 -6.92
CA LEU A 18 9.53 2.45 -6.95
C LEU A 18 9.16 2.06 -8.39
N ARG A 19 9.03 3.04 -9.29
CA ARG A 19 8.82 2.78 -10.73
C ARG A 19 9.96 1.96 -11.32
N ALA A 20 11.21 2.36 -11.04
CA ALA A 20 12.39 1.69 -11.57
C ALA A 20 12.45 0.21 -11.16
N VAL A 21 12.27 -0.10 -9.86
CA VAL A 21 12.27 -1.51 -9.41
C VAL A 21 11.07 -2.28 -9.97
N THR A 22 9.93 -1.63 -10.18
CA THR A 22 8.76 -2.26 -10.79
C THR A 22 9.04 -2.64 -12.24
N GLN A 23 9.69 -1.79 -13.01
CA GLN A 23 10.10 -2.07 -14.38
C GLN A 23 11.10 -3.24 -14.44
N MET A 24 12.01 -3.35 -13.47
CA MET A 24 12.97 -4.47 -13.40
C MET A 24 12.29 -5.82 -13.16
N ILE A 25 11.13 -5.85 -12.51
CA ILE A 25 10.40 -7.08 -12.20
C ILE A 25 9.52 -7.55 -13.37
N GLU A 26 9.10 -6.65 -14.26
CA GLU A 26 8.14 -6.95 -15.33
C GLU A 26 8.50 -8.15 -16.22
N PRO A 27 9.76 -8.34 -16.63
CA PRO A 27 10.13 -9.49 -17.46
C PRO A 27 9.88 -10.85 -16.78
N PHE A 28 9.87 -10.90 -15.46
CA PHE A 28 9.69 -12.13 -14.69
C PHE A 28 8.22 -12.54 -14.52
N GLN A 29 7.26 -11.66 -14.82
CA GLN A 29 5.82 -11.90 -14.71
C GLN A 29 5.40 -12.58 -13.40
N PRO A 30 5.79 -12.07 -12.23
CA PRO A 30 5.55 -12.74 -10.95
C PRO A 30 4.05 -12.83 -10.63
N ASP A 31 3.64 -13.88 -9.93
CA ASP A 31 2.29 -14.00 -9.41
C ASP A 31 1.99 -12.98 -8.30
N PHE A 32 3.01 -12.66 -7.50
CA PHE A 32 2.95 -11.67 -6.44
C PHE A 32 4.20 -10.81 -6.39
N VAL A 33 4.02 -9.55 -6.04
CA VAL A 33 5.11 -8.61 -5.72
C VAL A 33 4.91 -8.09 -4.32
N VAL A 34 5.96 -8.21 -3.50
CA VAL A 34 6.00 -7.62 -2.16
C VAL A 34 6.77 -6.32 -2.24
N PHE A 35 6.09 -5.22 -2.00
CA PHE A 35 6.70 -3.91 -1.85
C PHE A 35 6.98 -3.66 -0.37
N ALA A 36 8.25 -3.57 -0.01
CA ALA A 36 8.70 -3.32 1.34
C ALA A 36 9.70 -2.18 1.38
N ARG A 37 9.69 -1.40 2.45
CA ARG A 37 10.68 -0.35 2.65
C ARG A 37 11.86 -0.89 3.44
N PRO A 38 13.11 -0.66 3.01
CA PRO A 38 14.29 -1.18 3.69
C PRO A 38 14.55 -0.51 5.06
N ASP A 39 13.98 0.68 5.29
CA ASP A 39 14.07 1.42 6.54
C ASP A 39 12.96 1.06 7.56
N ASN A 40 12.21 -0.02 7.31
CA ASN A 40 11.17 -0.48 8.22
C ASN A 40 11.55 -1.80 8.90
N PHE A 41 11.35 -1.85 10.20
CA PHE A 41 11.33 -3.09 10.98
C PHE A 41 9.90 -3.60 11.08
N TYR A 42 9.64 -4.79 10.55
CA TYR A 42 8.31 -5.42 10.53
C TYR A 42 8.13 -6.28 11.78
N HIS A 43 7.06 -6.00 12.54
CA HIS A 43 6.79 -6.66 13.83
C HIS A 43 6.13 -8.03 13.71
N LYS A 44 5.61 -8.37 12.52
CA LYS A 44 4.91 -9.62 12.27
C LYS A 44 5.44 -10.28 10.99
N PRO A 45 5.44 -11.62 10.92
CA PRO A 45 5.80 -12.32 9.69
C PRO A 45 4.82 -12.02 8.56
N LEU A 46 5.24 -12.29 7.32
CA LEU A 46 4.37 -12.19 6.16
C LEU A 46 3.17 -13.15 6.30
N PRO A 47 1.95 -12.69 5.98
CA PRO A 47 0.75 -13.50 6.09
C PRO A 47 0.69 -14.55 4.97
N ALA A 48 1.07 -15.79 5.26
CA ALA A 48 1.14 -16.89 4.29
C ALA A 48 -0.19 -17.15 3.57
N TYR A 49 -1.33 -16.89 4.21
CA TYR A 49 -2.66 -17.06 3.63
C TYR A 49 -2.88 -16.22 2.36
N VAL A 50 -2.16 -15.11 2.19
CA VAL A 50 -2.26 -14.27 0.99
C VAL A 50 -1.80 -15.05 -0.24
N PHE A 51 -0.73 -15.83 -0.10
CA PHE A 51 -0.12 -16.56 -1.22
C PHE A 51 -0.85 -17.87 -1.54
N ALA A 52 -1.67 -18.37 -0.61
CA ALA A 52 -2.43 -19.61 -0.80
C ALA A 52 -3.67 -19.45 -1.70
N ARG A 53 -4.05 -18.23 -2.05
CA ARG A 53 -5.26 -17.93 -2.80
C ARG A 53 -5.03 -17.93 -4.31
N PRO A 54 -5.72 -18.77 -5.10
CA PRO A 54 -5.62 -18.73 -6.55
C PRO A 54 -6.08 -17.42 -7.19
N ASP A 55 -7.15 -16.81 -6.64
CA ASP A 55 -7.73 -15.54 -7.12
C ASP A 55 -6.97 -14.30 -6.63
N ALA A 56 -6.18 -14.42 -5.55
CA ALA A 56 -5.35 -13.34 -5.04
C ALA A 56 -4.20 -12.96 -5.99
N ARG A 57 -3.86 -13.82 -6.94
CA ARG A 57 -2.80 -13.60 -7.92
C ARG A 57 -3.09 -12.47 -8.91
N ARG A 58 -4.35 -12.04 -9.04
CA ARG A 58 -4.74 -11.09 -10.06
C ARG A 58 -4.82 -9.66 -9.55
N LEU A 59 -6.00 -9.12 -9.43
CA LEU A 59 -6.25 -7.69 -9.24
C LEU A 59 -6.45 -7.35 -7.76
N ASN A 60 -5.61 -7.89 -6.87
CA ASN A 60 -5.67 -7.62 -5.43
C ASN A 60 -4.41 -6.91 -4.94
N ALA A 61 -4.58 -5.96 -4.01
CA ALA A 61 -3.53 -5.34 -3.24
C ALA A 61 -3.84 -5.47 -1.75
N TYR A 62 -2.92 -6.06 -1.00
CA TYR A 62 -3.00 -6.22 0.45
C TYR A 62 -2.13 -5.15 1.09
N ILE A 63 -2.74 -4.27 1.90
CA ILE A 63 -2.15 -3.04 2.40
C ILE A 63 -2.38 -2.95 3.92
N PRO A 64 -1.40 -2.49 4.73
CA PRO A 64 -1.59 -2.28 6.17
C PRO A 64 -2.78 -1.38 6.47
N ASP A 65 -3.51 -1.65 7.57
CA ASP A 65 -4.75 -0.97 7.92
C ASP A 65 -4.58 0.25 8.84
N TRP A 66 -3.39 0.77 8.95
CA TRP A 66 -3.03 1.93 9.77
C TRP A 66 -2.44 3.07 8.94
N GLN A 67 -2.45 4.28 9.47
CA GLN A 67 -1.90 5.52 8.87
C GLN A 67 -2.29 5.75 7.41
N TRP A 68 -3.57 5.71 7.10
CA TRP A 68 -4.07 5.92 5.73
C TRP A 68 -4.14 7.38 5.30
N TRP A 69 -4.15 8.33 6.21
CA TRP A 69 -4.12 9.78 5.96
C TRP A 69 -5.08 10.28 4.87
N GLY A 70 -6.26 9.67 4.79
CA GLY A 70 -7.24 9.94 3.73
C GLY A 70 -7.02 9.19 2.42
N GLY A 71 -5.99 8.34 2.36
CA GLY A 71 -5.64 7.47 1.23
C GLY A 71 -5.48 6.02 1.64
N LEU A 72 -4.34 5.41 1.33
CA LEU A 72 -3.92 4.05 1.70
C LEU A 72 -2.49 4.09 2.20
N ASN A 73 -2.14 3.21 3.17
CA ASN A 73 -0.76 3.09 3.62
C ASN A 73 0.17 2.70 2.47
N ASP A 74 1.24 3.44 2.26
CA ASP A 74 2.18 3.27 1.15
C ASP A 74 3.52 2.65 1.55
N ARG A 75 3.63 2.18 2.81
CA ARG A 75 4.88 1.66 3.36
C ARG A 75 5.11 0.19 3.09
N PHE A 76 4.04 -0.55 2.83
CA PHE A 76 4.08 -1.97 2.55
C PHE A 76 2.88 -2.37 1.69
N ALA A 77 3.09 -3.31 0.77
CA ALA A 77 2.00 -3.96 0.04
C ALA A 77 2.41 -5.35 -0.45
N ILE A 78 1.43 -6.24 -0.54
CA ILE A 78 1.52 -7.46 -1.34
C ILE A 78 0.52 -7.29 -2.49
N CYS A 79 1.01 -7.24 -3.71
CA CYS A 79 0.18 -7.03 -4.90
C CYS A 79 0.18 -8.29 -5.77
N GLY A 80 -0.98 -8.68 -6.27
CA GLY A 80 -1.09 -9.71 -7.29
C GLY A 80 -0.59 -9.22 -8.65
N ARG A 81 -0.46 -10.17 -9.60
CA ARG A 81 0.11 -9.97 -10.95
C ARG A 81 -0.46 -8.76 -11.69
N ASP A 82 -1.77 -8.56 -11.63
CA ASP A 82 -2.44 -7.48 -12.39
C ASP A 82 -2.53 -6.16 -11.59
N ALA A 83 -2.11 -6.16 -10.33
CA ALA A 83 -2.19 -5.00 -9.44
C ALA A 83 -0.84 -4.32 -9.19
N TYR A 84 0.29 -5.05 -9.27
CA TYR A 84 1.59 -4.50 -8.86
C TYR A 84 2.06 -3.34 -9.72
N GLN A 85 1.74 -3.33 -11.00
CA GLN A 85 2.11 -2.21 -11.88
C GLN A 85 1.40 -0.92 -11.48
N ALA A 86 0.09 -0.98 -11.19
CA ALA A 86 -0.66 0.17 -10.70
C ALA A 86 -0.07 0.71 -9.39
N TYR A 87 0.34 -0.17 -8.48
CA TYR A 87 1.01 0.23 -7.24
C TYR A 87 2.38 0.86 -7.52
N GLY A 88 3.21 0.18 -8.30
CA GLY A 88 4.62 0.53 -8.50
C GLY A 88 4.84 1.73 -9.43
N LYS A 89 4.02 1.86 -10.47
CA LYS A 89 4.14 2.94 -11.47
C LYS A 89 3.23 4.15 -11.19
N ARG A 90 2.71 4.29 -9.99
CA ARG A 90 1.77 5.38 -9.65
C ARG A 90 2.32 6.80 -9.86
N ILE A 91 3.64 6.97 -9.98
CA ILE A 91 4.25 8.25 -10.34
C ILE A 91 3.72 8.79 -11.69
N GLU A 92 3.41 7.91 -12.63
CA GLU A 92 2.92 8.26 -13.97
C GLU A 92 1.53 8.89 -13.95
N ARG A 93 0.81 8.77 -12.83
CA ARG A 93 -0.55 9.27 -12.65
C ARG A 93 -0.63 10.52 -11.75
N ILE A 94 0.50 11.17 -11.46
CA ILE A 94 0.54 12.34 -10.56
C ILE A 94 -0.29 13.50 -11.11
N PHE A 95 -0.07 13.87 -12.36
CA PHE A 95 -0.77 15.01 -12.99
C PHE A 95 -2.27 14.73 -13.06
N GLU A 96 -2.66 13.56 -13.54
CA GLU A 96 -4.05 13.13 -13.61
C GLU A 96 -4.72 13.17 -12.22
N PHE A 97 -4.04 12.69 -11.18
CA PHE A 97 -4.55 12.78 -9.81
C PHE A 97 -4.79 14.23 -9.38
N CYS A 98 -3.83 15.12 -9.62
CA CYS A 98 -3.94 16.51 -9.22
C CYS A 98 -5.08 17.22 -9.98
N GLU A 99 -5.20 17.00 -11.27
CA GLU A 99 -6.25 17.59 -12.13
C GLU A 99 -7.64 17.05 -11.75
N ALA A 100 -7.80 15.74 -11.67
CA ALA A 100 -9.09 15.10 -11.39
C ALA A 100 -9.60 15.40 -9.96
N THR A 101 -8.72 15.62 -9.01
CA THR A 101 -9.11 15.81 -7.62
C THR A 101 -9.02 17.24 -7.11
N GLY A 102 -8.32 18.13 -7.81
CA GLY A 102 -8.00 19.49 -7.35
C GLY A 102 -7.13 19.53 -6.09
N ARG A 103 -6.43 18.43 -5.75
CA ARG A 103 -5.68 18.28 -4.50
C ARG A 103 -4.17 18.29 -4.73
N LYS A 104 -3.45 18.80 -3.74
CA LYS A 104 -1.99 18.69 -3.70
C LYS A 104 -1.59 17.22 -3.63
N LEU A 105 -0.46 16.89 -4.26
CA LEU A 105 0.11 15.55 -4.24
C LEU A 105 0.36 15.07 -2.79
N HIS A 106 -0.10 13.87 -2.50
CA HIS A 106 0.08 13.18 -1.23
C HIS A 106 0.17 11.67 -1.49
N SER A 107 1.17 11.01 -0.95
CA SER A 107 1.50 9.62 -1.30
C SER A 107 0.32 8.67 -1.15
N GLU A 108 -0.30 8.66 0.03
CA GLU A 108 -1.39 7.75 0.37
C GLU A 108 -2.67 8.03 -0.44
N ARG A 109 -2.93 9.31 -0.76
CA ARG A 109 -4.08 9.70 -1.59
C ARG A 109 -3.87 9.35 -3.05
N LEU A 110 -2.67 9.56 -3.57
CA LEU A 110 -2.30 9.13 -4.92
C LEU A 110 -2.44 7.61 -5.05
N LEU A 111 -1.91 6.85 -4.08
CA LEU A 111 -2.02 5.40 -4.08
C LEU A 111 -3.48 4.93 -4.13
N LYS A 112 -4.34 5.50 -3.26
CA LYS A 112 -5.77 5.18 -3.27
C LYS A 112 -6.41 5.47 -4.63
N TYR A 113 -6.14 6.65 -5.18
CA TYR A 113 -6.68 7.07 -6.48
C TYR A 113 -6.29 6.08 -7.58
N VAL A 114 -4.99 5.79 -7.71
CA VAL A 114 -4.49 4.93 -8.79
C VAL A 114 -5.03 3.51 -8.68
N LEU A 115 -5.06 2.92 -7.49
CA LEU A 115 -5.61 1.58 -7.31
C LEU A 115 -7.12 1.53 -7.58
N GLN A 116 -7.86 2.58 -7.25
CA GLN A 116 -9.29 2.68 -7.57
C GLN A 116 -9.53 2.79 -9.09
N GLN A 117 -8.76 3.64 -9.79
CA GLN A 117 -8.86 3.79 -11.25
C GLN A 117 -8.49 2.49 -11.99
N ALA A 118 -7.54 1.74 -11.47
CA ALA A 118 -7.16 0.44 -12.01
C ALA A 118 -8.11 -0.71 -11.61
N GLY A 119 -9.19 -0.45 -10.88
CA GLY A 119 -10.13 -1.47 -10.43
C GLY A 119 -9.55 -2.47 -9.42
N VAL A 120 -8.41 -2.13 -8.78
CA VAL A 120 -7.72 -3.03 -7.85
C VAL A 120 -8.55 -3.22 -6.58
N LYS A 121 -8.74 -4.47 -6.20
CA LYS A 121 -9.39 -4.84 -4.93
C LYS A 121 -8.41 -4.69 -3.78
N VAL A 122 -8.66 -3.73 -2.90
CA VAL A 122 -7.84 -3.52 -1.71
C VAL A 122 -8.35 -4.40 -0.57
N CYS A 123 -7.42 -5.16 0.03
CA CYS A 123 -7.58 -5.91 1.26
C CYS A 123 -6.66 -5.34 2.34
N THR A 124 -7.03 -5.45 3.60
CA THR A 124 -6.18 -4.97 4.70
C THR A 124 -5.24 -6.06 5.20
N LEU A 125 -4.06 -5.66 5.65
CA LEU A 125 -3.13 -6.52 6.37
C LEU A 125 -3.02 -6.08 7.82
N ASP A 126 -2.97 -7.05 8.72
CA ASP A 126 -2.59 -6.84 10.11
C ASP A 126 -1.05 -6.92 10.24
N THR A 127 -0.36 -6.13 9.44
CA THR A 127 1.09 -5.99 9.46
C THR A 127 1.44 -4.63 10.01
N THR A 128 2.27 -4.60 11.04
CA THR A 128 2.77 -3.38 11.66
C THR A 128 4.27 -3.26 11.44
N ALA A 129 4.75 -2.03 11.27
CA ALA A 129 6.16 -1.76 11.07
C ALA A 129 6.54 -0.41 11.65
N SER A 130 7.71 -0.33 12.30
CA SER A 130 8.30 0.92 12.77
C SER A 130 9.47 1.31 11.88
N ARG A 131 9.55 2.59 11.54
CA ARG A 131 10.69 3.09 10.78
C ARG A 131 11.94 3.13 11.68
N VAL A 132 13.02 2.59 11.18
CA VAL A 132 14.34 2.66 11.81
C VAL A 132 15.04 3.94 11.33
N ARG A 133 15.52 4.75 12.25
CA ARG A 133 16.29 5.97 11.98
C ARG A 133 17.76 5.62 11.74
N ILE A 134 18.54 6.59 11.26
CA ILE A 134 19.96 6.40 10.96
C ILE A 134 20.80 6.05 12.21
N ASP A 135 20.34 6.45 13.37
CA ASP A 135 20.92 6.12 14.69
C ASP A 135 20.47 4.77 15.26
N GLY A 136 19.68 4.02 14.50
CA GLY A 136 19.08 2.75 14.90
C GLY A 136 17.83 2.87 15.79
N ALA A 137 17.43 4.06 16.19
CA ALA A 137 16.23 4.26 16.99
C ALA A 137 14.94 4.01 16.18
N PHE A 138 13.93 3.45 16.83
CA PHE A 138 12.60 3.31 16.23
C PHE A 138 11.85 4.64 16.29
N ALA A 139 11.25 5.01 15.17
CA ALA A 139 10.27 6.10 15.16
C ALA A 139 9.00 5.66 15.91
N GLU A 140 8.46 6.57 16.74
CA GLU A 140 7.15 6.33 17.34
C GLU A 140 6.06 6.25 16.26
N GLU A 141 5.36 5.13 16.22
CA GLU A 141 4.31 4.87 15.25
C GLU A 141 2.99 4.57 15.95
N SER A 142 1.90 5.06 15.41
CA SER A 142 0.56 4.68 15.87
C SER A 142 -0.08 3.76 14.86
N PHE A 143 -0.36 2.55 15.28
CA PHE A 143 -1.02 1.52 14.48
C PHE A 143 -2.55 1.55 14.60
N SER A 144 -3.11 2.57 15.24
CA SER A 144 -4.56 2.72 15.36
C SER A 144 -5.18 2.92 13.97
N PRO A 145 -6.14 2.07 13.56
CA PRO A 145 -6.87 2.24 12.30
C PRO A 145 -7.64 3.56 12.21
N LYS A 146 -7.95 4.18 13.36
CA LYS A 146 -8.67 5.46 13.42
C LYS A 146 -7.77 6.65 13.09
N ARG A 147 -6.47 6.53 13.25
CA ARG A 147 -5.52 7.62 12.98
C ARG A 147 -5.28 7.69 11.48
N GLY A 148 -5.57 8.83 10.87
CA GLY A 148 -5.46 9.02 9.43
C GLY A 148 -6.70 8.59 8.63
N MET A 149 -7.81 8.21 9.29
CA MET A 149 -9.09 8.08 8.61
C MET A 149 -9.58 9.47 8.22
N GLY A 150 -9.59 9.72 6.90
CA GLY A 150 -10.16 10.94 6.34
C GLY A 150 -11.68 11.00 6.45
N LYS A 151 -12.29 11.87 5.65
CA LYS A 151 -13.73 12.08 5.57
C LYS A 151 -14.51 10.76 5.37
N ARG A 152 -15.83 10.82 5.57
CA ARG A 152 -16.80 9.71 5.54
C ARG A 152 -16.57 8.64 4.46
N GLU A 153 -16.20 9.06 3.26
CA GLU A 153 -15.93 8.18 2.11
C GLU A 153 -14.78 7.18 2.36
N ASN A 154 -13.72 7.63 3.04
CA ASN A 154 -12.58 6.77 3.35
C ASN A 154 -12.93 5.69 4.39
N ARG A 155 -13.91 5.96 5.27
CA ARG A 155 -14.37 5.00 6.29
C ARG A 155 -15.07 3.81 5.66
N TYR A 156 -15.92 4.01 4.65
CA TYR A 156 -16.57 2.93 3.91
C TYR A 156 -15.56 2.08 3.15
N PHE A 157 -14.64 2.71 2.46
CA PHE A 157 -13.58 1.98 1.75
C PHE A 157 -12.74 1.10 2.70
N HIS A 158 -12.35 1.63 3.85
CA HIS A 158 -11.63 0.90 4.89
C HIS A 158 -12.46 -0.27 5.44
N PHE A 159 -13.74 -0.05 5.69
CA PHE A 159 -14.66 -1.08 6.16
C PHE A 159 -14.76 -2.25 5.17
N PHE A 160 -14.98 -1.98 3.90
CA PHE A 160 -15.04 -3.02 2.87
C PHE A 160 -13.71 -3.76 2.68
N ALA A 161 -12.59 -3.05 2.76
CA ALA A 161 -11.27 -3.67 2.71
C ALA A 161 -11.05 -4.66 3.86
N ARG A 162 -11.48 -4.30 5.08
CA ARG A 162 -11.41 -5.18 6.26
C ARG A 162 -12.35 -6.38 6.17
N LEU A 163 -13.56 -6.19 5.67
CA LEU A 163 -14.51 -7.29 5.43
C LEU A 163 -13.93 -8.32 4.46
N ARG A 164 -13.32 -7.88 3.37
CA ARG A 164 -12.65 -8.77 2.42
C ARG A 164 -11.56 -9.58 3.11
N THR A 165 -10.68 -8.92 3.86
CA THR A 165 -9.60 -9.59 4.61
C THR A 165 -10.14 -10.61 5.61
N TRP A 166 -11.23 -10.30 6.31
CA TRP A 166 -11.85 -11.22 7.25
C TRP A 166 -12.39 -12.47 6.54
N ALA A 167 -13.11 -12.31 5.44
CA ALA A 167 -13.56 -13.41 4.63
C ALA A 167 -12.40 -14.27 4.11
N ASP A 168 -11.33 -13.64 3.68
CA ASP A 168 -10.12 -14.31 3.21
C ASP A 168 -9.47 -15.15 4.30
N ARG A 169 -9.33 -14.61 5.51
CA ARG A 169 -8.80 -15.37 6.66
C ARG A 169 -9.62 -16.59 6.97
N LEU A 170 -10.96 -16.47 6.97
CA LEU A 170 -11.86 -17.62 7.25
C LEU A 170 -11.73 -18.74 6.21
N LEU A 171 -11.62 -18.37 4.94
CA LEU A 171 -11.61 -19.33 3.84
C LEU A 171 -10.26 -20.03 3.65
N TYR A 172 -9.14 -19.29 3.88
CA TYR A 172 -7.80 -19.71 3.46
C TYR A 172 -6.77 -19.84 4.59
N SER A 173 -7.12 -19.55 5.85
CA SER A 173 -6.20 -19.69 6.98
C SER A 173 -6.26 -21.05 7.70
N LYS A 174 -6.93 -22.05 7.14
CA LYS A 174 -6.86 -23.41 7.71
C LYS A 174 -5.43 -23.92 7.56
N PRO A 175 -4.80 -24.43 8.65
CA PRO A 175 -3.49 -25.02 8.55
C PRO A 175 -3.56 -26.18 7.55
N ALA A 176 -2.59 -26.25 6.64
CA ALA A 176 -2.32 -27.47 5.91
C ALA A 176 -2.03 -28.57 6.94
N ARG A 177 -2.85 -29.62 6.94
CA ARG A 177 -2.58 -30.82 7.75
C ARG A 177 -1.40 -31.56 7.16
#